data_466fcafd6fd0e0ee1e7eaa1acf18d16f
#
_entry.id   466fcafd6fd0e0ee1e7eaa1acf18d16f
#
_cell.length_a   1.000
_cell.length_b   1.000
_cell.length_c   1.000
_cell.angle_alpha   90.00
_cell.angle_beta   90.00
_cell.angle_gamma   90.00
#
_symmetry.space_group_name_H-M   'P 1'
#
loop_
_entity.id
_entity.type
_entity.pdbx_description
1 polymer ?
#
loop_
_entity_poly.entity_id
_entity_poly.type
_entity_poly.pdbx_seq_one_letter_code
_entity_poly.pdbx_strand_id
1 'polypeptide(L)'
;MSWELALKTVLRVAEPLFAGDEPPCAVIGSVASALQGCQLAPRDLDLLAARPEEVVRFAELMWAYAPAQVEHPTGHADWLSSEEQPLSIGPDDYGFVWHFGRWLVDGVKVEMAHIAAPEGFPMSADGAGIWEAGPEIWPHLRHVLFAGLRVPVVPLEIQIQTSMSRGLEERTAQITAVLQQSSCDRDLVQKALSKAHRKAFDALIDGPAD
;
A
#
# COMPACT_ATOMS: atom_id res chain seq x y z
N MET A 1 -5.56 -10.90 16.86
CA MET A 1 -5.84 -9.61 16.22
C MET A 1 -5.93 -9.89 14.73
N SER A 2 -6.96 -9.36 14.06
CA SER A 2 -7.24 -9.72 12.66
C SER A 2 -7.23 -8.42 11.83
N TRP A 3 -6.40 -8.38 10.82
CA TRP A 3 -6.35 -7.27 9.87
C TRP A 3 -7.70 -7.06 9.16
N GLU A 4 -8.48 -8.13 8.99
CA GLU A 4 -9.81 -8.05 8.38
C GLU A 4 -10.77 -7.21 9.23
N LEU A 5 -10.69 -7.34 10.56
CA LEU A 5 -11.50 -6.53 11.46
C LEU A 5 -11.08 -5.06 11.40
N ALA A 6 -9.77 -4.79 11.46
CA ALA A 6 -9.24 -3.44 11.34
C ALA A 6 -9.62 -2.78 9.99
N LEU A 7 -9.47 -3.50 8.87
CA LEU A 7 -9.88 -3.02 7.56
C LEU A 7 -11.39 -2.71 7.50
N LYS A 8 -12.24 -3.59 8.04
CA LYS A 8 -13.69 -3.36 8.09
C LYS A 8 -14.03 -2.11 8.91
N THR A 9 -13.35 -1.89 10.02
CA THR A 9 -13.51 -0.70 10.85
C THR A 9 -13.10 0.56 10.08
N VAL A 10 -11.92 0.54 9.45
CA VAL A 10 -11.41 1.66 8.63
C VAL A 10 -12.36 1.99 7.49
N LEU A 11 -12.79 1.00 6.71
CA LEU A 11 -13.69 1.20 5.57
C LEU A 11 -15.04 1.79 6.00
N ARG A 12 -15.54 1.44 7.19
CA ARG A 12 -16.78 2.00 7.73
C ARG A 12 -16.61 3.45 8.19
N VAL A 13 -15.48 3.76 8.84
CA VAL A 13 -15.21 5.09 9.41
C VAL A 13 -14.82 6.08 8.31
N ALA A 14 -14.01 5.63 7.36
CA ALA A 14 -13.45 6.45 6.30
C ALA A 14 -14.05 6.13 4.90
N GLU A 15 -15.27 5.61 4.84
CA GLU A 15 -15.96 5.22 3.60
C GLU A 15 -15.80 6.23 2.45
N PRO A 16 -15.98 7.55 2.67
CA PRO A 16 -15.88 8.53 1.58
C PRO A 16 -14.52 8.59 0.89
N LEU A 17 -13.45 8.09 1.53
CA LEU A 17 -12.10 8.07 0.97
C LEU A 17 -11.83 6.83 0.10
N PHE A 18 -12.71 5.82 0.17
CA PHE A 18 -12.57 4.57 -0.58
C PHE A 18 -13.69 4.36 -1.60
N ALA A 19 -14.67 5.26 -1.62
CA ALA A 19 -15.83 5.16 -2.50
C ALA A 19 -15.56 5.78 -3.88
N GLY A 20 -16.35 5.34 -4.88
CA GLY A 20 -16.32 5.86 -6.25
C GLY A 20 -15.42 5.04 -7.19
N ASP A 21 -15.37 5.47 -8.44
CA ASP A 21 -14.57 4.81 -9.48
C ASP A 21 -13.12 5.31 -9.50
N GLU A 22 -12.88 6.53 -9.02
CA GLU A 22 -11.56 7.13 -8.84
C GLU A 22 -11.34 7.47 -7.36
N PRO A 23 -11.15 6.45 -6.50
CA PRO A 23 -11.02 6.68 -5.06
C PRO A 23 -9.72 7.42 -4.75
N PRO A 24 -9.75 8.39 -3.83
CA PRO A 24 -8.55 9.14 -3.47
C PRO A 24 -7.59 8.36 -2.56
N CYS A 25 -8.00 7.19 -2.06
CA CYS A 25 -7.19 6.31 -1.22
C CYS A 25 -7.26 4.87 -1.70
N ALA A 26 -6.20 4.10 -1.46
CA ALA A 26 -6.11 2.70 -1.81
C ALA A 26 -5.40 1.88 -0.72
N VAL A 27 -5.74 0.60 -0.62
CA VAL A 27 -4.99 -0.37 0.19
C VAL A 27 -3.76 -0.82 -0.59
N ILE A 28 -2.61 -0.82 0.07
CA ILE A 28 -1.32 -1.28 -0.47
C ILE A 28 -0.75 -2.40 0.39
N GLY A 29 0.45 -2.85 0.11
CA GLY A 29 1.19 -3.76 0.97
C GLY A 29 0.60 -5.17 1.06
N SER A 30 0.84 -5.81 2.21
CA SER A 30 0.49 -7.23 2.42
C SER A 30 -1.02 -7.48 2.45
N VAL A 31 -1.81 -6.52 2.95
CA VAL A 31 -3.27 -6.61 2.96
C VAL A 31 -3.82 -6.55 1.54
N ALA A 32 -3.30 -5.67 0.68
CA ALA A 32 -3.72 -5.63 -0.72
C ALA A 32 -3.40 -6.93 -1.46
N SER A 33 -2.25 -7.57 -1.16
CA SER A 33 -1.93 -8.91 -1.70
C SER A 33 -2.91 -9.97 -1.20
N ALA A 34 -3.21 -9.99 0.13
CA ALA A 34 -4.13 -10.95 0.72
C ALA A 34 -5.55 -10.82 0.17
N LEU A 35 -6.05 -9.59 0.00
CA LEU A 35 -7.36 -9.32 -0.61
C LEU A 35 -7.47 -9.85 -2.05
N GLN A 36 -6.36 -9.99 -2.76
CA GLN A 36 -6.28 -10.51 -4.12
C GLN A 36 -5.95 -12.02 -4.18
N GLY A 37 -5.99 -12.73 -3.04
CA GLY A 37 -5.89 -14.18 -2.97
C GLY A 37 -4.54 -14.74 -2.50
N CYS A 38 -3.55 -13.88 -2.19
CA CYS A 38 -2.29 -14.35 -1.61
C CYS A 38 -2.50 -14.88 -0.19
N GLN A 39 -1.90 -16.03 0.12
CA GLN A 39 -1.98 -16.67 1.44
C GLN A 39 -0.92 -16.03 2.37
N LEU A 40 -1.19 -14.81 2.81
CA LEU A 40 -0.33 -14.03 3.69
C LEU A 40 -1.00 -13.80 5.04
N ALA A 41 -0.19 -13.54 6.07
CA ALA A 41 -0.64 -13.14 7.40
C ALA A 41 -0.23 -11.68 7.69
N PRO A 42 -0.95 -10.68 7.15
CA PRO A 42 -0.65 -9.26 7.38
C PRO A 42 -0.65 -8.91 8.87
N ARG A 43 0.31 -8.07 9.28
CA ARG A 43 0.46 -7.60 10.68
C ARG A 43 0.02 -6.15 10.84
N ASP A 44 -0.05 -5.43 9.75
CA ASP A 44 -0.38 -4.03 9.60
C ASP A 44 -1.30 -3.82 8.41
N LEU A 45 -1.94 -2.66 8.36
CA LEU A 45 -2.79 -2.22 7.26
C LEU A 45 -2.20 -0.93 6.70
N ASP A 46 -1.64 -1.04 5.50
CA ASP A 46 -1.04 0.08 4.78
C ASP A 46 -2.02 0.68 3.79
N LEU A 47 -2.20 2.00 3.85
CA LEU A 47 -3.06 2.79 3.00
C LEU A 47 -2.26 3.89 2.32
N LEU A 48 -2.58 4.18 1.07
CA LEU A 48 -1.98 5.28 0.32
C LEU A 48 -3.05 6.28 -0.08
N ALA A 49 -2.73 7.56 0.05
CA ALA A 49 -3.54 8.67 -0.40
C ALA A 49 -2.97 9.30 -1.67
N ALA A 50 -3.85 9.68 -2.60
CA ALA A 50 -3.45 10.36 -3.83
C ALA A 50 -2.89 11.77 -3.58
N ARG A 51 -3.34 12.42 -2.51
CA ARG A 51 -2.99 13.78 -2.15
C ARG A 51 -2.81 13.93 -0.64
N PRO A 52 -2.00 14.90 -0.18
CA PRO A 52 -1.76 15.09 1.25
C PRO A 52 -3.03 15.48 2.03
N GLU A 53 -4.00 16.18 1.40
CA GLU A 53 -5.26 16.56 2.03
C GLU A 53 -6.09 15.35 2.46
N GLU A 54 -5.98 14.23 1.74
CA GLU A 54 -6.71 13.01 2.09
C GLU A 54 -6.13 12.33 3.33
N VAL A 55 -4.82 12.49 3.60
CA VAL A 55 -4.21 12.03 4.85
C VAL A 55 -4.73 12.84 6.03
N VAL A 56 -4.85 14.17 5.86
CA VAL A 56 -5.44 15.06 6.87
C VAL A 56 -6.89 14.65 7.16
N ARG A 57 -7.69 14.47 6.11
CA ARG A 57 -9.08 14.05 6.23
C ARG A 57 -9.23 12.67 6.88
N PHE A 58 -8.34 11.74 6.54
CA PHE A 58 -8.31 10.43 7.20
C PHE A 58 -8.00 10.56 8.69
N ALA A 59 -7.04 11.40 9.08
CA ALA A 59 -6.73 11.65 10.49
C ALA A 59 -7.93 12.22 11.27
N GLU A 60 -8.69 13.14 10.65
CA GLU A 60 -9.92 13.67 11.23
C GLU A 60 -10.98 12.57 11.46
N LEU A 61 -11.17 11.68 10.48
CA LEU A 61 -12.12 10.56 10.58
C LEU A 61 -11.67 9.52 11.62
N MET A 62 -10.36 9.32 11.75
CA MET A 62 -9.76 8.37 12.69
C MET A 62 -9.52 8.94 14.10
N TRP A 63 -10.00 10.14 14.38
CA TRP A 63 -9.82 10.83 15.66
C TRP A 63 -10.15 9.96 16.89
N ALA A 64 -11.22 9.17 16.84
CA ALA A 64 -11.62 8.30 17.94
C ALA A 64 -10.61 7.18 18.26
N TYR A 65 -9.64 6.94 17.38
CA TYR A 65 -8.56 5.97 17.53
C TYR A 65 -7.21 6.62 17.87
N ALA A 66 -7.19 7.96 18.02
CA ALA A 66 -6.01 8.71 18.43
C ALA A 66 -6.03 8.87 19.97
N PRO A 67 -5.01 8.43 20.72
CA PRO A 67 -4.91 8.70 22.15
C PRO A 67 -4.72 10.18 22.40
N ALA A 68 -5.22 10.69 23.54
CA ALA A 68 -5.07 12.10 23.92
C ALA A 68 -3.59 12.52 24.00
N GLN A 69 -2.76 11.64 24.54
CA GLN A 69 -1.30 11.81 24.60
C GLN A 69 -0.62 10.49 24.31
N VAL A 70 0.50 10.52 23.62
CA VAL A 70 1.42 9.39 23.50
C VAL A 70 2.61 9.66 24.42
N GLU A 71 2.87 8.77 25.38
CA GLU A 71 4.14 8.77 26.10
C GLU A 71 5.24 8.70 25.04
N HIS A 72 6.16 9.66 25.04
CA HIS A 72 7.14 9.87 23.98
C HIS A 72 7.80 8.56 23.55
N PRO A 73 7.52 8.07 22.34
CA PRO A 73 8.09 6.84 21.88
C PRO A 73 9.60 7.00 21.73
N THR A 74 10.35 6.01 22.15
CA THR A 74 11.81 5.99 22.05
C THR A 74 12.33 5.90 20.61
N GLY A 75 11.43 5.93 19.62
CA GLY A 75 11.76 5.91 18.19
C GLY A 75 10.55 6.02 17.26
N HIS A 76 10.81 6.32 15.98
CA HIS A 76 9.78 6.41 14.93
C HIS A 76 8.94 5.13 14.76
N ALA A 77 9.48 3.97 15.13
CA ALA A 77 8.79 2.69 15.00
C ALA A 77 7.54 2.57 15.88
N ASP A 78 7.53 3.25 17.02
CA ASP A 78 6.46 3.18 18.02
C ASP A 78 5.56 4.42 18.03
N TRP A 79 5.85 5.42 17.17
CA TRP A 79 5.06 6.63 17.08
C TRP A 79 3.62 6.32 16.61
N LEU A 80 2.65 6.92 17.28
CA LEU A 80 1.24 6.88 16.91
C LEU A 80 0.70 8.30 16.74
N SER A 81 -0.24 8.48 15.84
CA SER A 81 -1.05 9.69 15.74
C SER A 81 -1.79 9.96 17.06
N SER A 82 -1.76 11.19 17.55
CA SER A 82 -2.42 11.63 18.77
C SER A 82 -3.21 12.91 18.53
N GLU A 83 -3.98 13.34 19.54
CA GLU A 83 -4.68 14.62 19.47
C GLU A 83 -3.71 15.81 19.33
N GLU A 84 -2.53 15.74 19.98
CA GLU A 84 -1.52 16.80 19.92
C GLU A 84 -0.71 16.76 18.61
N GLN A 85 -0.45 15.56 18.09
CA GLN A 85 0.31 15.34 16.87
C GLN A 85 -0.42 14.33 15.96
N PRO A 86 -1.44 14.77 15.21
CA PRO A 86 -2.23 13.87 14.37
C PRO A 86 -1.45 13.31 13.19
N LEU A 87 -0.44 14.02 12.68
CA LEU A 87 0.38 13.61 11.54
C LEU A 87 1.85 13.89 11.77
N SER A 88 2.71 13.07 11.17
CA SER A 88 4.13 13.36 10.93
C SER A 88 4.28 13.87 9.49
N ILE A 89 4.85 15.07 9.33
CA ILE A 89 5.06 15.68 8.02
C ILE A 89 6.53 16.09 7.92
N GLY A 90 7.20 15.64 6.87
CA GLY A 90 8.59 16.02 6.63
C GLY A 90 9.26 15.22 5.52
N PRO A 91 10.45 15.66 5.09
CA PRO A 91 11.25 14.95 4.13
C PRO A 91 11.94 13.74 4.78
N ASP A 92 12.13 12.67 3.98
CA ASP A 92 13.07 11.61 4.30
C ASP A 92 14.49 11.95 3.83
N ASP A 93 15.42 11.01 4.05
CA ASP A 93 16.85 11.17 3.68
C ASP A 93 17.06 11.29 2.15
N TYR A 94 16.06 10.96 1.35
CA TYR A 94 16.09 11.05 -0.12
C TYR A 94 15.33 12.27 -0.65
N GLY A 95 14.74 13.08 0.24
CA GLY A 95 14.00 14.30 -0.10
C GLY A 95 12.52 14.07 -0.47
N PHE A 96 11.98 12.84 -0.32
CA PHE A 96 10.54 12.63 -0.46
C PHE A 96 9.82 13.21 0.74
N VAL A 97 8.79 14.01 0.49
CA VAL A 97 7.98 14.61 1.55
C VAL A 97 6.83 13.66 1.89
N TRP A 98 6.83 13.21 3.12
CA TRP A 98 5.81 12.33 3.67
C TRP A 98 4.77 13.12 4.44
N HIS A 99 3.49 12.83 4.17
CA HIS A 99 2.39 13.10 5.07
C HIS A 99 1.95 11.74 5.59
N PHE A 100 2.12 11.51 6.87
CA PHE A 100 2.00 10.16 7.44
C PHE A 100 1.23 10.20 8.75
N GLY A 101 0.31 9.25 8.93
CA GLY A 101 -0.36 8.99 10.19
C GLY A 101 -0.42 7.51 10.51
N ARG A 102 -0.45 7.17 11.81
CA ARG A 102 -0.48 5.78 12.29
C ARG A 102 -1.42 5.67 13.48
N TRP A 103 -2.31 4.71 13.42
CA TRP A 103 -3.31 4.43 14.46
C TRP A 103 -3.25 2.96 14.87
N LEU A 104 -3.79 2.66 16.06
CA LEU A 104 -4.02 1.30 16.50
C LEU A 104 -5.53 1.02 16.47
N VAL A 105 -5.97 0.21 15.49
CA VAL A 105 -7.37 -0.14 15.29
C VAL A 105 -7.56 -1.63 15.51
N ASP A 106 -8.41 -2.01 16.45
CA ASP A 106 -8.63 -3.42 16.82
C ASP A 106 -7.33 -4.19 17.11
N GLY A 107 -6.30 -3.48 17.60
CA GLY A 107 -4.98 -4.02 17.92
C GLY A 107 -4.06 -4.20 16.70
N VAL A 108 -4.45 -3.72 15.52
CA VAL A 108 -3.63 -3.71 14.29
C VAL A 108 -3.14 -2.31 14.01
N LYS A 109 -1.88 -2.15 13.63
CA LYS A 109 -1.38 -0.87 13.13
C LYS A 109 -2.02 -0.54 11.78
N VAL A 110 -2.59 0.65 11.68
CA VAL A 110 -3.14 1.21 10.45
C VAL A 110 -2.31 2.43 10.10
N GLU A 111 -1.71 2.40 8.93
CA GLU A 111 -0.86 3.49 8.41
C GLU A 111 -1.51 4.11 7.18
N MET A 112 -1.54 5.44 7.13
CA MET A 112 -1.94 6.19 5.96
C MET A 112 -0.81 7.13 5.57
N ALA A 113 -0.40 7.08 4.30
CA ALA A 113 0.64 7.95 3.78
C ALA A 113 0.25 8.61 2.46
N HIS A 114 0.75 9.81 2.24
CA HIS A 114 0.98 10.40 0.93
C HIS A 114 2.46 10.72 0.81
N ILE A 115 3.07 10.39 -0.33
CA ILE A 115 4.49 10.54 -0.55
C ILE A 115 4.69 11.38 -1.81
N ALA A 116 5.18 12.60 -1.62
CA ALA A 116 5.51 13.50 -2.73
C ALA A 116 6.99 13.38 -3.08
N ALA A 117 7.27 13.13 -4.35
CA ALA A 117 8.64 13.10 -4.85
C ALA A 117 9.26 14.50 -4.85
N PRO A 118 10.59 14.63 -4.64
CA PRO A 118 11.28 15.88 -4.81
C PRO A 118 11.18 16.41 -6.25
N GLU A 119 11.23 17.73 -6.39
CA GLU A 119 11.18 18.37 -7.71
C GLU A 119 12.29 17.82 -8.63
N GLY A 120 11.89 17.46 -9.87
CA GLY A 120 12.81 16.88 -10.86
C GLY A 120 13.15 15.41 -10.64
N PHE A 121 12.55 14.74 -9.65
CA PHE A 121 12.73 13.30 -9.49
C PHE A 121 12.11 12.56 -10.69
N PRO A 122 12.87 11.68 -11.36
CA PRO A 122 12.35 10.94 -12.52
C PRO A 122 11.37 9.86 -12.04
N MET A 123 10.08 10.18 -11.95
CA MET A 123 9.03 9.28 -11.48
C MET A 123 8.89 8.02 -12.36
N SER A 124 9.26 8.13 -13.63
CA SER A 124 9.29 7.04 -14.60
C SER A 124 10.62 7.02 -15.32
N ALA A 125 11.73 6.80 -14.59
CA ALA A 125 12.99 6.47 -15.26
C ALA A 125 12.74 5.22 -16.10
N ASP A 126 12.95 5.30 -17.42
CA ASP A 126 12.66 4.23 -18.36
C ASP A 126 13.29 2.90 -17.89
N GLY A 127 12.45 1.95 -17.51
CA GLY A 127 12.83 0.65 -16.98
C GLY A 127 13.11 0.57 -15.48
N ALA A 128 12.73 1.58 -14.67
CA ALA A 128 12.79 1.50 -13.21
C ALA A 128 11.65 0.66 -12.61
N GLY A 129 10.54 0.52 -13.37
CA GLY A 129 9.31 -0.12 -12.89
C GLY A 129 8.39 0.86 -12.15
N ILE A 130 7.21 0.38 -11.77
CA ILE A 130 6.22 1.16 -11.01
C ILE A 130 6.40 0.86 -9.52
N TRP A 131 6.59 1.91 -8.73
CA TRP A 131 6.63 1.79 -7.28
C TRP A 131 5.21 1.75 -6.70
N GLU A 132 4.89 0.76 -5.84
CA GLU A 132 3.54 0.55 -5.31
C GLU A 132 3.02 1.68 -4.41
N ALA A 133 3.88 2.58 -3.93
CA ALA A 133 3.50 3.77 -3.18
C ALA A 133 3.69 5.06 -4.00
N GLY A 134 3.92 4.94 -5.31
CA GLY A 134 4.11 6.07 -6.21
C GLY A 134 2.83 6.52 -6.92
N PRO A 135 2.85 7.67 -7.58
CA PRO A 135 1.67 8.24 -8.25
C PRO A 135 1.23 7.47 -9.50
N GLU A 136 2.09 6.62 -10.05
CA GLU A 136 1.78 5.85 -11.27
C GLU A 136 0.77 4.72 -11.04
N ILE A 137 0.45 4.38 -9.77
CA ILE A 137 -0.51 3.31 -9.44
C ILE A 137 -1.97 3.69 -9.73
N TRP A 138 -2.31 4.98 -9.63
CA TRP A 138 -3.71 5.43 -9.62
C TRP A 138 -4.51 5.00 -10.84
N PRO A 139 -4.00 5.03 -12.08
CA PRO A 139 -4.73 4.54 -13.27
C PRO A 139 -4.93 3.02 -13.30
N HIS A 140 -4.26 2.28 -12.41
CA HIS A 140 -4.22 0.82 -12.43
C HIS A 140 -4.94 0.17 -11.25
N LEU A 141 -5.51 0.96 -10.32
CA LEU A 141 -6.19 0.41 -9.15
C LEU A 141 -7.27 -0.60 -9.56
N ARG A 142 -7.37 -1.66 -8.78
CA ARG A 142 -8.46 -2.66 -8.88
C ARG A 142 -9.39 -2.53 -7.70
N HIS A 143 -10.63 -2.95 -7.88
CA HIS A 143 -11.59 -3.05 -6.80
C HIS A 143 -11.82 -4.51 -6.44
N VAL A 144 -11.60 -4.83 -5.17
CA VAL A 144 -11.89 -6.14 -4.61
C VAL A 144 -13.12 -6.05 -3.72
N LEU A 145 -14.00 -7.04 -3.78
CA LEU A 145 -15.16 -7.11 -2.88
C LEU A 145 -14.71 -7.66 -1.52
N PHE A 146 -14.85 -6.85 -0.47
CA PHE A 146 -14.55 -7.26 0.90
C PHE A 146 -15.66 -6.78 1.84
N ALA A 147 -16.25 -7.68 2.61
CA ALA A 147 -17.35 -7.41 3.54
C ALA A 147 -18.54 -6.63 2.90
N GLY A 148 -18.80 -6.83 1.61
CA GLY A 148 -19.84 -6.15 0.84
C GLY A 148 -19.46 -4.78 0.30
N LEU A 149 -18.22 -4.32 0.52
CA LEU A 149 -17.69 -3.04 0.04
C LEU A 149 -16.68 -3.28 -1.11
N ARG A 150 -16.64 -2.34 -2.07
CA ARG A 150 -15.61 -2.30 -3.11
C ARG A 150 -14.39 -1.61 -2.55
N VAL A 151 -13.29 -2.34 -2.39
CA VAL A 151 -12.04 -1.84 -1.80
C VAL A 151 -11.02 -1.61 -2.91
N PRO A 152 -10.55 -0.37 -3.10
CA PRO A 152 -9.49 -0.08 -4.05
C PRO A 152 -8.15 -0.64 -3.54
N VAL A 153 -7.47 -1.41 -4.38
CA VAL A 153 -6.19 -2.06 -4.07
C VAL A 153 -5.19 -1.85 -5.20
N VAL A 154 -3.92 -1.78 -4.86
CA VAL A 154 -2.85 -1.83 -5.86
C VAL A 154 -2.78 -3.24 -6.45
N PRO A 155 -2.74 -3.41 -7.78
CA PRO A 155 -2.69 -4.72 -8.44
C PRO A 155 -1.44 -5.52 -8.08
N LEU A 156 -1.56 -6.85 -8.09
CA LEU A 156 -0.44 -7.76 -7.84
C LEU A 156 0.70 -7.56 -8.85
N GLU A 157 0.36 -7.21 -10.09
CA GLU A 157 1.31 -6.91 -11.17
C GLU A 157 2.24 -5.73 -10.85
N ILE A 158 1.80 -4.79 -10.01
CA ILE A 158 2.64 -3.70 -9.51
C ILE A 158 3.35 -4.12 -8.21
N GLN A 159 2.64 -4.79 -7.31
CA GLN A 159 3.18 -5.19 -6.01
C GLN A 159 4.37 -6.16 -6.13
N ILE A 160 4.42 -6.97 -7.21
CA ILE A 160 5.54 -7.89 -7.45
C ILE A 160 6.88 -7.15 -7.59
N GLN A 161 6.91 -5.96 -8.22
CA GLN A 161 8.11 -5.13 -8.33
C GLN A 161 8.66 -4.75 -6.95
N THR A 162 7.79 -4.25 -6.07
CA THR A 162 8.20 -3.87 -4.70
C THR A 162 8.66 -5.09 -3.90
N SER A 163 7.96 -6.23 -4.03
CA SER A 163 8.31 -7.46 -3.33
C SER A 163 9.69 -7.97 -3.73
N MET A 164 10.00 -7.98 -5.03
CA MET A 164 11.30 -8.38 -5.54
C MET A 164 12.40 -7.39 -5.14
N SER A 165 12.15 -6.09 -5.26
CA SER A 165 13.13 -5.04 -4.91
C SER A 165 13.51 -5.06 -3.43
N ARG A 166 12.59 -5.44 -2.55
CA ARG A 166 12.79 -5.52 -1.10
C ARG A 166 13.23 -6.90 -0.62
N GLY A 167 13.39 -7.89 -1.51
CA GLY A 167 13.73 -9.27 -1.15
C GLY A 167 12.67 -9.96 -0.29
N LEU A 168 11.38 -9.66 -0.49
CA LEU A 168 10.27 -10.25 0.26
C LEU A 168 9.88 -11.60 -0.38
N GLU A 169 10.70 -12.62 -0.14
CA GLU A 169 10.62 -13.92 -0.84
C GLU A 169 9.24 -14.58 -0.71
N GLU A 170 8.69 -14.66 0.51
CA GLU A 170 7.37 -15.24 0.75
C GLU A 170 6.26 -14.51 -0.04
N ARG A 171 6.25 -13.17 0.04
CA ARG A 171 5.28 -12.35 -0.69
C ARG A 171 5.46 -12.49 -2.20
N THR A 172 6.70 -12.51 -2.69
CA THR A 172 7.02 -12.75 -4.10
C THR A 172 6.47 -14.08 -4.59
N ALA A 173 6.70 -15.16 -3.85
CA ALA A 173 6.20 -16.49 -4.18
C ALA A 173 4.68 -16.55 -4.20
N GLN A 174 4.00 -15.96 -3.21
CA GLN A 174 2.55 -15.91 -3.14
C GLN A 174 1.93 -15.11 -4.29
N ILE A 175 2.48 -13.92 -4.61
CA ILE A 175 2.02 -13.11 -5.74
C ILE A 175 2.20 -13.89 -7.05
N THR A 176 3.37 -14.50 -7.25
CA THR A 176 3.64 -15.30 -8.44
C THR A 176 2.64 -16.44 -8.61
N ALA A 177 2.36 -17.19 -7.53
CA ALA A 177 1.40 -18.28 -7.55
C ALA A 177 -0.02 -17.82 -7.94
N VAL A 178 -0.47 -16.67 -7.43
CA VAL A 178 -1.77 -16.11 -7.80
C VAL A 178 -1.79 -15.65 -9.26
N LEU A 179 -0.74 -14.97 -9.72
CA LEU A 179 -0.63 -14.51 -11.11
C LEU A 179 -0.53 -15.67 -12.12
N GLN A 180 0.02 -16.83 -11.74
CA GLN A 180 0.01 -18.04 -12.56
C GLN A 180 -1.38 -18.66 -12.69
N GLN A 181 -2.21 -18.58 -11.64
CA GLN A 181 -3.55 -19.19 -11.60
C GLN A 181 -4.65 -18.29 -12.15
N SER A 182 -4.43 -16.99 -12.18
CA SER A 182 -5.38 -15.99 -12.66
C SER A 182 -4.98 -15.43 -14.03
N SER A 183 -5.88 -14.68 -14.67
CA SER A 183 -5.55 -13.92 -15.87
C SER A 183 -4.64 -12.74 -15.52
N CYS A 184 -3.33 -12.97 -15.54
CA CYS A 184 -2.31 -11.93 -15.33
C CYS A 184 -2.33 -10.92 -16.50
N ASP A 185 -2.37 -9.63 -16.17
CA ASP A 185 -2.16 -8.56 -17.14
C ASP A 185 -0.66 -8.45 -17.46
N ARG A 186 -0.23 -9.16 -18.51
CA ARG A 186 1.18 -9.21 -18.94
C ARG A 186 1.70 -7.83 -19.35
N ASP A 187 0.88 -6.96 -19.92
CA ASP A 187 1.28 -5.61 -20.33
C ASP A 187 1.55 -4.75 -19.09
N LEU A 188 0.69 -4.85 -18.08
CA LEU A 188 0.91 -4.15 -16.82
C LEU A 188 2.17 -4.66 -16.09
N VAL A 189 2.38 -5.98 -16.06
CA VAL A 189 3.61 -6.57 -15.50
C VAL A 189 4.86 -6.02 -16.20
N GLN A 190 4.87 -6.00 -17.54
CA GLN A 190 6.01 -5.48 -18.29
C GLN A 190 6.30 -4.00 -18.02
N LYS A 191 5.28 -3.19 -17.75
CA LYS A 191 5.43 -1.79 -17.34
C LYS A 191 5.89 -1.68 -15.88
N ALA A 192 5.29 -2.48 -15.01
CA ALA A 192 5.52 -2.40 -13.56
C ALA A 192 6.89 -2.94 -13.14
N LEU A 193 7.43 -3.94 -13.81
CA LEU A 193 8.74 -4.50 -13.48
C LEU A 193 9.89 -3.66 -14.02
N SER A 194 10.90 -3.45 -13.19
CA SER A 194 12.19 -2.93 -13.64
C SER A 194 12.86 -3.88 -14.62
N LYS A 195 13.75 -3.36 -15.46
CA LYS A 195 14.54 -4.17 -16.41
C LYS A 195 15.28 -5.32 -15.70
N ALA A 196 15.76 -5.07 -14.48
CA ALA A 196 16.48 -6.07 -13.69
C ALA A 196 15.57 -7.25 -13.26
N HIS A 197 14.29 -6.98 -12.96
CA HIS A 197 13.39 -8.01 -12.44
C HIS A 197 12.59 -8.75 -13.52
N ARG A 198 12.46 -8.22 -14.74
CA ARG A 198 11.68 -8.87 -15.81
C ARG A 198 12.10 -10.30 -16.08
N LYS A 199 13.40 -10.52 -16.33
CA LYS A 199 13.93 -11.86 -16.61
C LYS A 199 13.72 -12.84 -15.47
N ALA A 200 13.92 -12.37 -14.22
CA ALA A 200 13.70 -13.21 -13.04
C ALA A 200 12.22 -13.56 -12.86
N PHE A 201 11.33 -12.61 -13.12
CA PHE A 201 9.89 -12.85 -13.06
C PHE A 201 9.41 -13.81 -14.16
N ASP A 202 9.87 -13.65 -15.41
CA ASP A 202 9.52 -14.56 -16.50
C ASP A 202 9.92 -16.01 -16.15
N ALA A 203 11.09 -16.21 -15.58
CA ALA A 203 11.52 -17.54 -15.11
C ALA A 203 10.65 -18.09 -13.96
N LEU A 204 10.07 -17.22 -13.11
CA LEU A 204 9.16 -17.65 -12.05
C LEU A 204 7.77 -17.99 -12.58
N ILE A 205 7.27 -17.24 -13.57
CA ILE A 205 5.91 -17.42 -14.11
C ILE A 205 5.83 -18.60 -15.08
N ASP A 206 6.81 -18.75 -15.96
CA ASP A 206 6.77 -19.75 -17.03
C ASP A 206 7.33 -21.12 -16.58
N GLY A 207 7.92 -21.19 -15.36
CA GLY A 207 8.60 -22.38 -14.84
C GLY A 207 9.98 -22.59 -15.49
N PRO A 208 10.77 -23.58 -15.01
CA PRO A 208 11.99 -23.94 -15.70
C PRO A 208 11.64 -24.38 -17.13
N ALA A 209 12.29 -23.75 -18.11
CA ALA A 209 12.23 -24.25 -19.48
C ALA A 209 12.84 -25.66 -19.48
N ASP A 210 12.02 -26.68 -19.75
CA ASP A 210 12.43 -28.07 -19.91
C ASP A 210 13.48 -28.22 -21.03
#